data_f8d0a44bc9cadcc2ab05cdfb50d2c93b
#
_entry.id   f8d0a44bc9cadcc2ab05cdfb50d2c93b
#
_cell.length_a   1.000
_cell.length_b   1.000
_cell.length_c   1.000
_cell.angle_alpha   90.00
_cell.angle_beta   90.00
_cell.angle_gamma   90.00
#
_symmetry.space_group_name_H-M   'P 1'
#
loop_
_entity.id
_entity.type
_entity.pdbx_description
1 polymer ?
#
loop_
_entity_poly.entity_id
_entity_poly.type
_entity_poly.pdbx_seq_one_letter_code
_entity_poly.pdbx_strand_id
1 'polypeptide(L)'
;MTANALSEKKNSILEINDLCFAYPKEKKRALNHVSLHVEDGEFLVLCGKSGCGKSTLLTHLKTPLTPHGKRKGEILFQGVPIGEMSNREQSQRIGYVLQNPDNQIVTDKVWHELAFGLESLGYSNADIRIRVAEMASYFGIQDWFYKNVSELSGGQKQLLNLASIMAMHPDMLILDEPTSQLDPIAASDFLETVKKINRDLGTTIILTEHRLEEVFPAADRVVVMDEGQILCVGTPPEIGEELKKRNHEMFLAMPVPMQVYAKVESEQPCPITVRDGRKWLDIVCKKKGISPANAFSSYRKERDFQKGKSSFAKITEKFTEKFTEKKEDIILACDDLWFRYDKELPDVVKGLSFSLKRGEFFALLGGNGTGKSTTLSLLSRLRKPYRGKVLLEGKDIRRYSDKELFRNFLGVLPQNPQSLFVKKSVELELFEMVGGVKEKKDEEYQLAMDKKDAVEGIIKVTHLEELLHRHPYDLSGGEQQRLA
;
A
#
# COMPACT_ATOMS: atom_id res chain seq x y z
N MET A 1 45.51 27.47 12.66
CA MET A 1 44.22 27.29 11.92
C MET A 1 44.23 25.92 11.20
N THR A 2 44.20 24.80 11.89
CA THR A 2 44.15 23.44 11.26
C THR A 2 43.80 22.34 12.27
N ALA A 3 43.06 22.66 13.32
CA ALA A 3 42.66 21.64 14.32
C ALA A 3 41.14 21.42 14.47
N ASN A 4 40.29 22.16 13.71
CA ASN A 4 38.84 22.08 13.82
C ASN A 4 38.10 21.40 12.64
N ALA A 5 38.86 20.80 11.68
CA ALA A 5 38.26 20.14 10.53
C ALA A 5 38.20 18.58 10.65
N LEU A 6 38.54 18.04 11.82
CA LEU A 6 38.61 16.58 12.06
C LEU A 6 37.58 16.05 13.07
N SER A 7 36.60 16.88 13.51
CA SER A 7 35.65 16.46 14.59
C SER A 7 34.22 16.23 14.13
N GLU A 8 33.90 16.20 12.81
CA GLU A 8 32.54 15.90 12.32
C GLU A 8 32.52 14.83 11.20
N LYS A 9 33.34 13.77 11.31
CA LYS A 9 32.92 12.51 10.68
C LYS A 9 31.93 11.84 11.64
N LYS A 10 30.68 12.32 11.67
CA LYS A 10 29.54 11.53 12.15
C LYS A 10 29.57 10.19 11.42
N ASN A 11 29.29 9.10 12.14
CA ASN A 11 29.31 7.72 11.64
C ASN A 11 28.29 7.53 10.51
N SER A 12 28.63 7.87 9.28
CA SER A 12 27.81 7.57 8.12
C SER A 12 27.83 6.07 7.87
N ILE A 13 26.66 5.42 7.95
CA ILE A 13 26.53 3.99 7.62
C ILE A 13 26.40 3.79 6.11
N LEU A 14 25.76 4.73 5.41
CA LEU A 14 25.53 4.66 3.97
C LEU A 14 25.81 6.02 3.31
N GLU A 15 26.57 6.00 2.22
CA GLU A 15 26.82 7.17 1.37
C GLU A 15 26.50 6.82 -0.09
N ILE A 16 25.68 7.63 -0.73
CA ILE A 16 25.35 7.53 -2.15
C ILE A 16 25.87 8.79 -2.83
N ASN A 17 26.76 8.61 -3.80
CA ASN A 17 27.45 9.69 -4.49
C ASN A 17 27.09 9.69 -5.97
N ASP A 18 26.32 10.70 -6.40
CA ASP A 18 25.96 10.99 -7.79
C ASP A 18 25.39 9.77 -8.56
N LEU A 19 24.49 9.02 -7.91
CA LEU A 19 23.92 7.81 -8.49
C LEU A 19 22.95 8.15 -9.63
N CYS A 20 23.26 7.62 -10.82
CA CYS A 20 22.41 7.67 -12.01
C CYS A 20 22.12 6.26 -12.49
N PHE A 21 20.87 5.98 -12.88
CA PHE A 21 20.49 4.69 -13.41
C PHE A 21 19.41 4.81 -14.51
N ALA A 22 19.56 4.02 -15.57
CA ALA A 22 18.56 3.89 -16.63
C ALA A 22 18.33 2.42 -16.98
N TYR A 23 17.07 2.01 -17.06
CA TYR A 23 16.69 0.68 -17.54
C TYR A 23 17.02 0.50 -19.02
N PRO A 24 17.25 -0.76 -19.48
CA PRO A 24 17.49 -1.03 -20.90
C PRO A 24 16.32 -0.54 -21.76
N LYS A 25 16.63 0.10 -22.89
CA LYS A 25 15.65 0.64 -23.84
C LYS A 25 14.82 1.83 -23.36
N GLU A 26 14.92 2.26 -22.11
CA GLU A 26 14.26 3.48 -21.65
C GLU A 26 15.09 4.72 -21.95
N LYS A 27 14.42 5.80 -22.40
CA LYS A 27 15.06 7.10 -22.64
C LYS A 27 15.19 7.92 -21.37
N LYS A 28 14.25 7.77 -20.43
CA LYS A 28 14.24 8.47 -19.16
C LYS A 28 15.08 7.70 -18.13
N ARG A 29 15.90 8.41 -17.36
CA ARG A 29 16.62 7.81 -16.23
C ARG A 29 15.65 7.57 -15.08
N ALA A 30 15.72 6.38 -14.48
CA ALA A 30 14.98 6.07 -13.27
C ALA A 30 15.59 6.71 -12.01
N LEU A 31 16.92 6.90 -12.01
CA LEU A 31 17.65 7.69 -11.01
C LEU A 31 18.54 8.69 -11.72
N ASN A 32 18.56 9.94 -11.27
CA ASN A 32 19.25 11.03 -11.91
C ASN A 32 19.95 11.93 -10.87
N HIS A 33 21.26 11.76 -10.73
CA HIS A 33 22.13 12.50 -9.81
C HIS A 33 21.65 12.43 -8.34
N VAL A 34 21.36 11.22 -7.86
CA VAL A 34 20.94 10.98 -6.48
C VAL A 34 22.18 10.94 -5.58
N SER A 35 22.23 11.86 -4.61
CA SER A 35 23.26 11.87 -3.55
C SER A 35 22.55 11.92 -2.19
N LEU A 36 22.93 11.00 -1.30
CA LEU A 36 22.30 10.86 0.03
C LEU A 36 23.33 10.26 0.99
N HIS A 37 23.34 10.72 2.22
CA HIS A 37 24.03 10.07 3.33
C HIS A 37 23.04 9.67 4.41
N VAL A 38 23.29 8.55 5.09
CA VAL A 38 22.47 8.02 6.18
C VAL A 38 23.37 7.79 7.37
N GLU A 39 22.96 8.28 8.55
CA GLU A 39 23.69 8.12 9.81
C GLU A 39 23.40 6.76 10.44
N ASP A 40 24.33 6.25 11.24
CA ASP A 40 24.14 5.01 11.99
C ASP A 40 23.02 5.15 13.02
N GLY A 41 22.12 4.17 13.08
CA GLY A 41 20.94 4.18 13.96
C GLY A 41 19.79 5.09 13.48
N GLU A 42 19.92 5.77 12.33
CA GLU A 42 18.91 6.68 11.81
C GLU A 42 17.64 5.94 11.34
N PHE A 43 16.47 6.53 11.58
CA PHE A 43 15.19 6.15 10.99
C PHE A 43 14.86 7.08 9.83
N LEU A 44 15.19 6.66 8.60
CA LEU A 44 14.99 7.42 7.37
C LEU A 44 13.74 6.97 6.62
N VAL A 45 12.85 7.90 6.31
CA VAL A 45 11.66 7.65 5.48
C VAL A 45 11.87 8.21 4.08
N LEU A 46 11.75 7.36 3.08
CA LEU A 46 11.82 7.73 1.66
C LEU A 46 10.40 7.78 1.08
N CYS A 47 9.93 8.94 0.66
CA CYS A 47 8.61 9.13 0.08
C CYS A 47 8.65 9.81 -1.28
N GLY A 48 7.54 9.75 -2.02
CA GLY A 48 7.43 10.30 -3.38
C GLY A 48 6.33 9.59 -4.16
N LYS A 49 5.95 10.13 -5.31
CA LYS A 49 4.93 9.56 -6.20
C LYS A 49 5.30 8.14 -6.63
N SER A 50 4.29 7.34 -7.00
CA SER A 50 4.56 6.03 -7.61
C SER A 50 5.37 6.22 -8.90
N GLY A 51 6.36 5.35 -9.12
CA GLY A 51 7.25 5.42 -10.28
C GLY A 51 8.35 6.50 -10.22
N CYS A 52 8.51 7.26 -9.14
CA CYS A 52 9.57 8.27 -9.01
C CYS A 52 10.97 7.70 -8.74
N GLY A 53 11.15 6.37 -8.65
CA GLY A 53 12.46 5.74 -8.51
C GLY A 53 12.81 5.21 -7.11
N LYS A 54 11.90 5.23 -6.11
CA LYS A 54 12.16 4.76 -4.73
C LYS A 54 12.68 3.33 -4.67
N SER A 55 11.89 2.36 -5.16
CA SER A 55 12.28 0.94 -5.16
C SER A 55 13.55 0.70 -5.99
N THR A 56 13.73 1.44 -7.10
CA THR A 56 14.97 1.40 -7.89
C THR A 56 16.15 1.86 -7.05
N LEU A 57 16.02 2.92 -6.25
CA LEU A 57 17.07 3.36 -5.34
C LEU A 57 17.38 2.30 -4.29
N LEU A 58 16.35 1.76 -3.62
CA LEU A 58 16.52 0.77 -2.56
C LEU A 58 17.19 -0.52 -3.07
N THR A 59 16.84 -1.01 -4.26
CA THR A 59 17.45 -2.22 -4.84
C THR A 59 18.93 -2.04 -5.17
N HIS A 60 19.39 -0.80 -5.40
CA HIS A 60 20.82 -0.51 -5.59
C HIS A 60 21.64 -0.58 -4.30
N LEU A 61 20.99 -0.54 -3.14
CA LEU A 61 21.65 -0.65 -1.84
C LEU A 61 21.99 -2.11 -1.46
N LYS A 62 21.64 -3.08 -2.29
CA LYS A 62 21.99 -4.49 -2.11
C LYS A 62 22.33 -5.09 -3.47
N THR A 63 23.61 -5.36 -3.73
CA THR A 63 24.12 -5.76 -5.07
C THR A 63 23.33 -6.91 -5.71
N PRO A 64 22.95 -8.00 -5.00
CA PRO A 64 22.16 -9.07 -5.60
C PRO A 64 20.77 -8.67 -6.11
N LEU A 65 20.22 -7.53 -5.63
CA LEU A 65 18.93 -7.01 -6.06
C LEU A 65 19.03 -5.92 -7.12
N THR A 66 20.24 -5.47 -7.43
CA THR A 66 20.47 -4.37 -8.40
C THR A 66 19.92 -4.75 -9.77
N PRO A 67 19.01 -3.95 -10.35
CA PRO A 67 18.45 -4.24 -11.65
C PRO A 67 19.48 -4.07 -12.77
N HIS A 68 19.29 -4.82 -13.86
CA HIS A 68 20.15 -4.67 -15.05
C HIS A 68 19.89 -3.32 -15.73
N GLY A 69 20.97 -2.60 -16.07
CA GLY A 69 20.88 -1.30 -16.73
C GLY A 69 22.19 -0.52 -16.74
N LYS A 70 22.12 0.73 -17.18
CA LYS A 70 23.28 1.64 -17.21
C LYS A 70 23.34 2.41 -15.90
N ARG A 71 24.38 2.13 -15.10
CA ARG A 71 24.62 2.76 -13.80
C ARG A 71 25.88 3.64 -13.86
N LYS A 72 25.83 4.79 -13.15
CA LYS A 72 26.98 5.65 -12.80
C LYS A 72 26.81 6.06 -11.33
N GLY A 73 27.92 6.48 -10.72
CA GLY A 73 27.96 6.87 -9.31
C GLY A 73 28.40 5.72 -8.40
N GLU A 74 28.57 6.03 -7.14
CA GLU A 74 29.14 5.15 -6.13
C GLU A 74 28.21 5.03 -4.92
N ILE A 75 28.20 3.87 -4.29
CA ILE A 75 27.50 3.62 -3.01
C ILE A 75 28.51 3.00 -2.07
N LEU A 76 28.69 3.64 -0.92
CA LEU A 76 29.57 3.19 0.15
C LEU A 76 28.74 2.74 1.34
N PHE A 77 29.04 1.57 1.88
CA PHE A 77 28.49 1.08 3.15
C PHE A 77 29.63 1.06 4.18
N GLN A 78 29.50 1.88 5.23
CA GLN A 78 30.55 2.11 6.24
C GLN A 78 31.91 2.44 5.59
N GLY A 79 31.90 3.27 4.53
CA GLY A 79 33.09 3.70 3.81
C GLY A 79 33.66 2.69 2.81
N VAL A 80 33.07 1.50 2.67
CA VAL A 80 33.47 0.46 1.72
C VAL A 80 32.52 0.47 0.51
N PRO A 81 33.02 0.50 -0.75
CA PRO A 81 32.18 0.38 -1.93
C PRO A 81 31.34 -0.90 -1.87
N ILE A 82 29.99 -0.77 -2.00
CA ILE A 82 29.08 -1.91 -1.82
C ILE A 82 29.35 -3.05 -2.83
N GLY A 83 29.92 -2.72 -4.00
CA GLY A 83 30.31 -3.70 -5.02
C GLY A 83 31.55 -4.52 -4.64
N GLU A 84 32.35 -4.08 -3.66
CA GLU A 84 33.52 -4.78 -3.16
C GLU A 84 33.19 -5.70 -1.99
N MET A 85 32.03 -5.51 -1.35
CA MET A 85 31.54 -6.38 -0.29
C MET A 85 31.12 -7.74 -0.86
N SER A 86 31.48 -8.82 -0.18
CA SER A 86 30.99 -10.15 -0.53
C SER A 86 29.47 -10.25 -0.37
N ASN A 87 28.82 -11.12 -1.16
CA ASN A 87 27.39 -11.38 -1.00
C ASN A 87 27.02 -11.85 0.41
N ARG A 88 27.93 -12.57 1.06
CA ARG A 88 27.75 -13.04 2.44
C ARG A 88 27.69 -11.87 3.43
N GLU A 89 28.64 -10.94 3.36
CA GLU A 89 28.67 -9.73 4.20
C GLU A 89 27.44 -8.86 3.96
N GLN A 90 27.09 -8.61 2.69
CA GLN A 90 25.86 -7.86 2.36
C GLN A 90 24.61 -8.54 2.91
N SER A 91 24.52 -9.88 2.84
CA SER A 91 23.36 -10.62 3.35
C SER A 91 23.25 -10.55 4.88
N GLN A 92 24.38 -10.56 5.57
CA GLN A 92 24.42 -10.46 7.03
C GLN A 92 24.16 -9.05 7.54
N ARG A 93 24.76 -8.03 6.89
CA ARG A 93 24.80 -6.67 7.42
C ARG A 93 23.70 -5.76 6.88
N ILE A 94 23.16 -6.05 5.70
CA ILE A 94 22.10 -5.28 5.04
C ILE A 94 20.86 -6.16 4.90
N GLY A 95 19.89 -5.98 5.80
CA GLY A 95 18.58 -6.61 5.74
C GLY A 95 17.72 -5.96 4.65
N TYR A 96 16.93 -6.75 3.92
CA TYR A 96 16.00 -6.22 2.93
C TYR A 96 14.65 -6.95 3.04
N VAL A 97 13.57 -6.21 3.30
CA VAL A 97 12.19 -6.72 3.36
C VAL A 97 11.47 -6.31 2.09
N LEU A 98 11.00 -7.30 1.33
CA LEU A 98 10.27 -7.09 0.09
C LEU A 98 8.80 -6.70 0.34
N GLN A 99 8.21 -6.03 -0.63
CA GLN A 99 6.80 -5.65 -0.64
C GLN A 99 5.85 -6.86 -0.50
N ASN A 100 6.16 -7.97 -1.19
CA ASN A 100 5.38 -9.20 -1.12
C ASN A 100 6.11 -10.26 -0.28
N PRO A 101 5.56 -10.66 0.88
CA PRO A 101 6.18 -11.66 1.75
C PRO A 101 6.32 -13.04 1.08
N ASP A 102 5.38 -13.43 0.23
CA ASP A 102 5.42 -14.75 -0.42
C ASP A 102 6.59 -14.89 -1.41
N ASN A 103 7.16 -13.78 -1.90
CA ASN A 103 8.34 -13.80 -2.76
C ASN A 103 9.66 -13.95 -1.98
N GLN A 104 9.62 -13.84 -0.67
CA GLN A 104 10.81 -13.85 0.18
C GLN A 104 10.91 -15.13 1.03
N ILE A 105 9.78 -15.68 1.46
CA ILE A 105 9.74 -16.92 2.24
C ILE A 105 10.17 -18.12 1.38
N VAL A 106 11.11 -18.89 1.89
CA VAL A 106 11.74 -20.02 1.17
C VAL A 106 11.29 -21.37 1.74
N THR A 107 11.03 -21.45 3.04
CA THR A 107 10.74 -22.71 3.72
C THR A 107 9.26 -22.91 3.99
N ASP A 108 8.87 -24.14 4.33
CA ASP A 108 7.48 -24.51 4.62
C ASP A 108 7.10 -24.36 6.11
N LYS A 109 8.07 -24.25 7.00
CA LYS A 109 7.89 -24.15 8.46
C LYS A 109 8.40 -22.82 9.02
N VAL A 110 7.67 -22.26 9.97
CA VAL A 110 8.02 -20.99 10.62
C VAL A 110 9.40 -21.05 11.29
N TRP A 111 9.67 -22.08 12.11
CA TRP A 111 10.96 -22.21 12.79
C TRP A 111 12.13 -22.37 11.83
N HIS A 112 11.91 -23.02 10.71
CA HIS A 112 12.93 -23.25 9.68
C HIS A 112 13.21 -21.94 8.92
N GLU A 113 12.18 -21.14 8.61
CA GLU A 113 12.35 -19.83 7.99
C GLU A 113 13.18 -18.89 8.88
N LEU A 114 12.97 -18.91 10.20
CA LEU A 114 13.79 -18.16 11.16
C LEU A 114 15.25 -18.61 11.16
N ALA A 115 15.51 -19.90 10.96
CA ALA A 115 16.85 -20.48 10.97
C ALA A 115 17.57 -20.34 9.61
N PHE A 116 16.84 -20.28 8.50
CA PHE A 116 17.35 -20.42 7.14
C PHE A 116 18.50 -19.47 6.80
N GLY A 117 18.37 -18.18 7.16
CA GLY A 117 19.43 -17.19 6.95
C GLY A 117 20.71 -17.51 7.71
N LEU A 118 20.59 -17.96 8.96
CA LEU A 118 21.71 -18.33 9.83
C LEU A 118 22.41 -19.60 9.33
N GLU A 119 21.63 -20.61 8.89
CA GLU A 119 22.16 -21.83 8.29
C GLU A 119 22.97 -21.52 7.03
N SER A 120 22.41 -20.68 6.16
CA SER A 120 23.06 -20.23 4.91
C SER A 120 24.36 -19.45 5.17
N LEU A 121 24.44 -18.76 6.30
CA LEU A 121 25.63 -18.07 6.76
C LEU A 121 26.61 -19.00 7.53
N GLY A 122 26.28 -20.29 7.73
CA GLY A 122 27.14 -21.28 8.37
C GLY A 122 27.32 -21.07 9.86
N TYR A 123 26.34 -20.56 10.57
CA TYR A 123 26.34 -20.47 12.03
C TYR A 123 26.31 -21.88 12.67
N SER A 124 26.82 -22.02 13.90
CA SER A 124 26.72 -23.28 14.63
C SER A 124 25.25 -23.57 15.02
N ASN A 125 24.91 -24.86 15.14
CA ASN A 125 23.54 -25.23 15.58
C ASN A 125 23.20 -24.68 16.98
N ALA A 126 24.17 -24.44 17.84
CA ALA A 126 23.99 -23.84 19.17
C ALA A 126 23.59 -22.35 19.02
N ASP A 127 24.31 -21.58 18.18
CA ASP A 127 24.04 -20.17 17.92
C ASP A 127 22.72 -20.00 17.24
N ILE A 128 22.38 -20.85 16.22
CA ILE A 128 21.10 -20.81 15.52
C ILE A 128 19.94 -20.98 16.51
N ARG A 129 20.00 -21.97 17.40
CA ARG A 129 18.96 -22.20 18.42
C ARG A 129 18.74 -21.00 19.31
N ILE A 130 19.82 -20.37 19.78
CA ILE A 130 19.75 -19.18 20.65
C ILE A 130 19.12 -18.03 19.91
N ARG A 131 19.60 -17.68 18.72
CA ARG A 131 19.10 -16.55 17.93
C ARG A 131 17.65 -16.74 17.47
N VAL A 132 17.29 -17.96 17.06
CA VAL A 132 15.91 -18.28 16.67
C VAL A 132 14.97 -18.17 17.88
N ALA A 133 15.36 -18.65 19.05
CA ALA A 133 14.56 -18.52 20.27
C ALA A 133 14.41 -17.06 20.71
N GLU A 134 15.49 -16.27 20.62
CA GLU A 134 15.51 -14.83 20.90
C GLU A 134 14.54 -14.09 19.99
N MET A 135 14.63 -14.29 18.67
CA MET A 135 13.75 -13.66 17.70
C MET A 135 12.29 -14.12 17.83
N ALA A 136 12.07 -15.42 18.06
CA ALA A 136 10.73 -15.93 18.31
C ALA A 136 10.08 -15.26 19.53
N SER A 137 10.86 -14.99 20.58
CA SER A 137 10.40 -14.28 21.77
C SER A 137 10.18 -12.78 21.51
N TYR A 138 11.13 -12.11 20.84
CA TYR A 138 11.07 -10.68 20.57
C TYR A 138 9.87 -10.29 19.70
N PHE A 139 9.56 -11.13 18.68
CA PHE A 139 8.47 -10.91 17.74
C PHE A 139 7.13 -11.57 18.14
N GLY A 140 7.07 -12.28 19.27
CA GLY A 140 5.84 -12.94 19.73
C GLY A 140 5.39 -14.10 18.83
N ILE A 141 6.33 -14.86 18.28
CA ILE A 141 6.08 -15.93 17.29
C ILE A 141 5.78 -17.28 17.98
N GLN A 142 5.91 -17.38 19.31
CA GLN A 142 5.89 -18.65 20.06
C GLN A 142 4.64 -19.50 19.77
N ASP A 143 3.45 -18.88 19.70
CA ASP A 143 2.18 -19.59 19.54
C ASP A 143 2.00 -20.27 18.17
N TRP A 144 2.78 -19.82 17.19
CA TRP A 144 2.71 -20.34 15.81
C TRP A 144 4.07 -20.80 15.27
N PHE A 145 5.06 -20.97 16.16
CA PHE A 145 6.43 -21.37 15.85
C PHE A 145 6.52 -22.68 15.04
N TYR A 146 5.67 -23.66 15.34
CA TYR A 146 5.65 -24.97 14.67
C TYR A 146 4.67 -25.08 13.49
N LYS A 147 3.92 -24.00 13.20
CA LYS A 147 2.97 -24.00 12.08
C LYS A 147 3.67 -24.07 10.73
N ASN A 148 2.89 -24.46 9.71
CA ASN A 148 3.30 -24.27 8.32
C ASN A 148 3.12 -22.79 7.95
N VAL A 149 3.99 -22.28 7.08
CA VAL A 149 3.92 -20.90 6.57
C VAL A 149 2.60 -20.66 5.81
N SER A 150 2.08 -21.69 5.14
CA SER A 150 0.79 -21.63 4.43
C SER A 150 -0.42 -21.36 5.33
N GLU A 151 -0.30 -21.62 6.64
CA GLU A 151 -1.36 -21.37 7.64
C GLU A 151 -1.36 -19.94 8.17
N LEU A 152 -0.34 -19.16 7.84
CA LEU A 152 -0.15 -17.80 8.34
C LEU A 152 -0.97 -16.78 7.57
N SER A 153 -1.46 -15.76 8.28
CA SER A 153 -2.01 -14.55 7.68
C SER A 153 -0.92 -13.73 6.98
N GLY A 154 -1.29 -12.82 6.07
CA GLY A 154 -0.34 -11.93 5.40
C GLY A 154 0.51 -11.10 6.40
N GLY A 155 -0.09 -10.60 7.47
CA GLY A 155 0.62 -9.88 8.54
C GLY A 155 1.63 -10.78 9.28
N GLN A 156 1.26 -12.01 9.60
CA GLN A 156 2.17 -12.98 10.22
C GLN A 156 3.33 -13.37 9.30
N LYS A 157 3.08 -13.54 7.99
CA LYS A 157 4.14 -13.79 7.00
C LYS A 157 5.12 -12.63 6.91
N GLN A 158 4.62 -11.38 6.88
CA GLN A 158 5.47 -10.20 6.84
C GLN A 158 6.30 -10.06 8.14
N LEU A 159 5.69 -10.35 9.29
CA LEU A 159 6.39 -10.37 10.56
C LEU A 159 7.46 -11.48 10.62
N LEU A 160 7.18 -12.67 10.06
CA LEU A 160 8.13 -13.75 9.92
C LEU A 160 9.33 -13.36 9.06
N ASN A 161 9.11 -12.72 7.91
CA ASN A 161 10.18 -12.20 7.06
C ASN A 161 11.08 -11.21 7.82
N LEU A 162 10.45 -10.28 8.54
CA LEU A 162 11.20 -9.33 9.34
C LEU A 162 12.03 -10.04 10.43
N ALA A 163 11.43 -11.01 11.13
CA ALA A 163 12.10 -11.77 12.19
C ALA A 163 13.26 -12.63 11.66
N SER A 164 13.11 -13.27 10.48
CA SER A 164 14.17 -14.07 9.87
C SER A 164 15.37 -13.24 9.45
N ILE A 165 15.14 -12.00 8.97
CA ILE A 165 16.20 -11.04 8.66
C ILE A 165 16.86 -10.55 9.94
N MET A 166 16.09 -10.18 10.96
CA MET A 166 16.61 -9.69 12.22
C MET A 166 17.39 -10.75 13.00
N ALA A 167 17.15 -12.05 12.75
CA ALA A 167 17.96 -13.13 13.32
C ALA A 167 19.45 -13.05 12.92
N MET A 168 19.75 -12.43 11.78
CA MET A 168 21.13 -12.19 11.32
C MET A 168 21.78 -10.96 11.99
N HIS A 169 21.03 -10.14 12.73
CA HIS A 169 21.46 -8.88 13.37
C HIS A 169 22.07 -7.89 12.35
N PRO A 170 21.30 -7.45 11.35
CA PRO A 170 21.82 -6.52 10.37
C PRO A 170 22.08 -5.13 10.97
N ASP A 171 23.11 -4.44 10.46
CA ASP A 171 23.42 -3.05 10.82
C ASP A 171 22.39 -2.08 10.22
N MET A 172 21.90 -2.41 9.03
CA MET A 172 20.91 -1.61 8.30
C MET A 172 19.77 -2.49 7.77
N LEU A 173 18.53 -2.01 7.91
CA LEU A 173 17.32 -2.65 7.43
C LEU A 173 16.61 -1.76 6.39
N ILE A 174 16.42 -2.30 5.22
CA ILE A 174 15.71 -1.66 4.11
C ILE A 174 14.33 -2.30 3.99
N LEU A 175 13.26 -1.48 3.98
CA LEU A 175 11.88 -1.94 3.85
C LEU A 175 11.21 -1.21 2.69
N ASP A 176 10.84 -1.95 1.64
CA ASP A 176 10.20 -1.39 0.46
C ASP A 176 8.69 -1.65 0.49
N GLU A 177 7.91 -0.64 0.89
CA GLU A 177 6.46 -0.67 1.05
C GLU A 177 5.93 -1.92 1.79
N PRO A 178 6.50 -2.25 2.98
CA PRO A 178 6.25 -3.53 3.65
C PRO A 178 4.80 -3.73 4.10
N THR A 179 4.01 -2.66 4.20
CA THR A 179 2.62 -2.75 4.66
C THR A 179 1.59 -2.73 3.55
N SER A 180 2.01 -2.64 2.29
CA SER A 180 1.11 -2.47 1.13
C SER A 180 0.06 -3.58 0.97
N GLN A 181 0.35 -4.80 1.44
CA GLN A 181 -0.56 -5.95 1.37
C GLN A 181 -1.26 -6.26 2.70
N LEU A 182 -0.99 -5.46 3.74
CA LEU A 182 -1.54 -5.67 5.07
C LEU A 182 -2.87 -4.92 5.26
N ASP A 183 -3.73 -5.47 6.11
CA ASP A 183 -4.87 -4.71 6.58
C ASP A 183 -4.40 -3.58 7.55
N PRO A 184 -5.25 -2.58 7.83
CA PRO A 184 -4.84 -1.43 8.63
C PRO A 184 -4.29 -1.77 10.02
N ILE A 185 -4.82 -2.81 10.68
CA ILE A 185 -4.39 -3.20 12.03
C ILE A 185 -3.01 -3.87 11.95
N ALA A 186 -2.87 -4.88 11.08
CA ALA A 186 -1.61 -5.58 10.89
C ALA A 186 -0.49 -4.63 10.40
N ALA A 187 -0.84 -3.63 9.57
CA ALA A 187 0.12 -2.63 9.11
C ALA A 187 0.61 -1.73 10.27
N SER A 188 -0.30 -1.26 11.12
CA SER A 188 0.07 -0.46 12.30
C SER A 188 0.95 -1.25 13.28
N ASP A 189 0.58 -2.50 13.57
CA ASP A 189 1.37 -3.40 14.46
C ASP A 189 2.77 -3.67 13.87
N PHE A 190 2.86 -3.87 12.56
CA PHE A 190 4.13 -4.06 11.86
C PHE A 190 5.02 -2.82 11.96
N LEU A 191 4.49 -1.62 11.68
CA LEU A 191 5.23 -0.37 11.77
C LEU A 191 5.68 -0.06 13.20
N GLU A 192 4.86 -0.35 14.21
CA GLU A 192 5.27 -0.23 15.61
C GLU A 192 6.44 -1.19 15.95
N THR A 193 6.42 -2.40 15.38
CA THR A 193 7.53 -3.35 15.51
C THR A 193 8.81 -2.82 14.87
N VAL A 194 8.73 -2.22 13.67
CA VAL A 194 9.89 -1.60 13.00
C VAL A 194 10.46 -0.44 13.82
N LYS A 195 9.60 0.44 14.36
CA LYS A 195 10.02 1.51 15.27
C LYS A 195 10.71 0.98 16.53
N LYS A 196 10.19 -0.12 17.09
CA LYS A 196 10.79 -0.78 18.25
C LYS A 196 12.17 -1.32 17.92
N ILE A 197 12.38 -1.94 16.76
CA ILE A 197 13.70 -2.43 16.30
C ILE A 197 14.71 -1.28 16.27
N ASN A 198 14.39 -0.16 15.64
CA ASN A 198 15.28 1.00 15.59
C ASN A 198 15.61 1.53 16.99
N ARG A 199 14.59 1.74 17.82
CA ARG A 199 14.77 2.29 19.17
C ARG A 199 15.52 1.36 20.13
N ASP A 200 15.18 0.06 20.13
CA ASP A 200 15.67 -0.90 21.13
C ASP A 200 16.99 -1.57 20.70
N LEU A 201 17.20 -1.77 19.40
CA LEU A 201 18.38 -2.43 18.84
C LEU A 201 19.35 -1.47 18.15
N GLY A 202 18.96 -0.22 17.92
CA GLY A 202 19.79 0.77 17.21
C GLY A 202 20.01 0.48 15.73
N THR A 203 19.26 -0.45 15.14
CA THR A 203 19.37 -0.79 13.71
C THR A 203 18.97 0.41 12.86
N THR A 204 19.79 0.78 11.89
CA THR A 204 19.46 1.84 10.91
C THR A 204 18.31 1.39 10.03
N ILE A 205 17.30 2.23 9.84
CA ILE A 205 16.10 1.91 9.05
C ILE A 205 16.02 2.83 7.84
N ILE A 206 15.84 2.25 6.65
CA ILE A 206 15.42 2.97 5.43
C ILE A 206 14.09 2.39 5.00
N LEU A 207 13.02 3.18 5.09
CA LEU A 207 11.65 2.74 4.88
C LEU A 207 10.97 3.54 3.77
N THR A 208 10.35 2.85 2.78
CA THR A 208 9.35 3.46 1.91
C THR A 208 7.96 3.09 2.38
N GLU A 209 7.07 4.07 2.49
CA GLU A 209 5.68 3.87 2.92
C GLU A 209 4.72 4.88 2.29
N HIS A 210 3.46 4.46 2.14
CA HIS A 210 2.35 5.33 1.75
C HIS A 210 1.57 5.87 2.96
N ARG A 211 1.69 5.23 4.13
CA ARG A 211 1.02 5.62 5.39
C ARG A 211 1.88 6.60 6.18
N LEU A 212 2.09 7.79 5.60
CA LEU A 212 3.01 8.78 6.18
C LEU A 212 2.59 9.28 7.56
N GLU A 213 1.29 9.26 7.89
CA GLU A 213 0.80 9.62 9.23
C GLU A 213 1.36 8.73 10.34
N GLU A 214 1.63 7.46 10.04
CA GLU A 214 2.13 6.50 11.02
C GLU A 214 3.65 6.53 11.16
N VAL A 215 4.39 6.89 10.11
CA VAL A 215 5.86 6.81 10.09
C VAL A 215 6.56 8.16 10.33
N PHE A 216 5.98 9.27 9.91
CA PHE A 216 6.58 10.60 10.09
C PHE A 216 6.91 10.96 11.54
N PRO A 217 6.04 10.63 12.54
CA PRO A 217 6.36 10.92 13.94
C PRO A 217 7.59 10.20 14.49
N ALA A 218 8.02 9.12 13.84
CA ALA A 218 9.19 8.33 14.24
C ALA A 218 10.41 8.60 13.36
N ALA A 219 10.26 9.29 12.23
CA ALA A 219 11.35 9.56 11.31
C ALA A 219 12.29 10.64 11.86
N ASP A 220 13.58 10.34 11.87
CA ASP A 220 14.62 11.35 12.13
C ASP A 220 14.73 12.29 10.93
N ARG A 221 14.80 11.71 9.72
CA ARG A 221 14.78 12.46 8.46
C ARG A 221 13.84 11.81 7.44
N VAL A 222 13.37 12.64 6.54
CA VAL A 222 12.54 12.26 5.39
C VAL A 222 13.24 12.73 4.12
N VAL A 223 13.25 11.86 3.12
CA VAL A 223 13.72 12.12 1.75
C VAL A 223 12.51 12.13 0.83
N VAL A 224 12.27 13.22 0.14
CA VAL A 224 11.24 13.29 -0.89
C VAL A 224 11.88 13.14 -2.26
N MET A 225 11.43 12.12 -3.00
CA MET A 225 11.86 11.90 -4.39
C MET A 225 10.78 12.31 -5.38
N ASP A 226 11.21 12.93 -6.46
CA ASP A 226 10.37 13.17 -7.63
C ASP A 226 11.20 13.02 -8.91
N GLU A 227 10.61 12.42 -9.94
CA GLU A 227 11.24 12.21 -11.27
C GLU A 227 12.68 11.65 -11.26
N GLY A 228 12.97 10.73 -10.34
CA GLY A 228 14.28 10.09 -10.21
C GLY A 228 15.32 10.93 -9.47
N GLN A 229 14.95 12.06 -8.88
CA GLN A 229 15.83 12.96 -8.15
C GLN A 229 15.37 13.13 -6.70
N ILE A 230 16.28 13.52 -5.82
CA ILE A 230 15.93 13.97 -4.47
C ILE A 230 15.47 15.43 -4.58
N LEU A 231 14.21 15.67 -4.23
CA LEU A 231 13.61 16.99 -4.20
C LEU A 231 14.01 17.79 -2.95
N CYS A 232 13.94 17.15 -1.79
CA CYS A 232 14.36 17.70 -0.50
C CYS A 232 14.65 16.60 0.52
N VAL A 233 15.49 16.91 1.49
CA VAL A 233 15.86 16.10 2.64
C VAL A 233 15.81 16.96 3.88
N GLY A 234 15.24 16.47 4.97
CA GLY A 234 15.19 17.17 6.25
C GLY A 234 14.35 16.45 7.27
N THR A 235 14.19 17.05 8.44
CA THR A 235 13.26 16.57 9.45
C THR A 235 11.81 16.67 8.94
N PRO A 236 10.86 15.90 9.46
CA PRO A 236 9.47 15.96 9.02
C PRO A 236 8.86 17.38 9.00
N PRO A 237 9.09 18.28 10.00
CA PRO A 237 8.62 19.68 9.91
C PRO A 237 9.25 20.46 8.76
N GLU A 238 10.56 20.33 8.54
CA GLU A 238 11.28 21.03 7.47
C GLU A 238 10.77 20.60 6.09
N ILE A 239 10.47 19.31 5.91
CA ILE A 239 9.85 18.78 4.68
C ILE A 239 8.49 19.45 4.45
N GLY A 240 7.67 19.60 5.49
CA GLY A 240 6.38 20.29 5.38
C GLY A 240 6.53 21.74 4.94
N GLU A 241 7.50 22.45 5.48
CA GLU A 241 7.79 23.84 5.09
C GLU A 241 8.31 23.94 3.65
N GLU A 242 9.23 23.05 3.27
CA GLU A 242 9.84 23.06 1.93
C GLU A 242 8.84 22.70 0.83
N LEU A 243 8.00 21.68 1.04
CA LEU A 243 6.93 21.31 0.11
C LEU A 243 5.87 22.41 -0.02
N LYS A 244 5.57 23.13 1.08
CA LYS A 244 4.66 24.29 1.05
C LYS A 244 5.24 25.42 0.19
N LYS A 245 6.53 25.76 0.38
CA LYS A 245 7.21 26.80 -0.42
C LYS A 245 7.19 26.47 -1.91
N ARG A 246 7.35 25.19 -2.26
CA ARG A 246 7.35 24.71 -3.65
C ARG A 246 5.96 24.49 -4.23
N ASN A 247 4.90 24.58 -3.42
CA ASN A 247 3.52 24.22 -3.80
C ASN A 247 3.44 22.84 -4.48
N HIS A 248 4.15 21.86 -3.93
CA HIS A 248 4.33 20.55 -4.54
C HIS A 248 3.14 19.62 -4.25
N GLU A 249 2.70 18.85 -5.25
CA GLU A 249 1.54 17.95 -5.15
C GLU A 249 1.68 16.86 -4.07
N MET A 250 2.90 16.48 -3.69
CA MET A 250 3.15 15.55 -2.59
C MET A 250 2.53 15.99 -1.26
N PHE A 251 2.17 17.28 -1.14
CA PHE A 251 1.45 17.76 0.04
C PHE A 251 0.12 17.03 0.28
N LEU A 252 -0.53 16.53 -0.76
CA LEU A 252 -1.78 15.77 -0.66
C LEU A 252 -1.60 14.40 0.03
N ALA A 253 -0.39 13.85 0.00
CA ALA A 253 -0.05 12.59 0.66
C ALA A 253 0.49 12.76 2.08
N MET A 254 0.77 14.01 2.51
CA MET A 254 1.32 14.29 3.84
C MET A 254 0.27 14.08 4.95
N PRO A 255 0.69 13.89 6.21
CA PRO A 255 -0.20 13.85 7.37
C PRO A 255 -1.19 15.01 7.41
N VAL A 256 -2.42 14.75 7.86
CA VAL A 256 -3.51 15.76 7.88
C VAL A 256 -3.11 17.07 8.56
N PRO A 257 -2.38 17.12 9.70
CA PRO A 257 -1.93 18.37 10.30
C PRO A 257 -1.06 19.20 9.36
N MET A 258 -0.19 18.55 8.58
CA MET A 258 0.65 19.21 7.58
C MET A 258 -0.20 19.77 6.42
N GLN A 259 -1.23 19.03 5.96
CA GLN A 259 -2.13 19.50 4.91
C GLN A 259 -2.92 20.74 5.35
N VAL A 260 -3.34 20.80 6.62
CA VAL A 260 -3.99 22.00 7.19
C VAL A 260 -3.00 23.16 7.25
N TYR A 261 -1.76 22.91 7.69
CA TYR A 261 -0.69 23.90 7.72
C TYR A 261 -0.42 24.52 6.34
N ALA A 262 -0.47 23.72 5.27
CA ALA A 262 -0.27 24.23 3.91
C ALA A 262 -1.25 25.32 3.51
N LYS A 263 -2.50 25.22 3.97
CA LYS A 263 -3.60 26.13 3.62
C LYS A 263 -3.65 27.41 4.47
N VAL A 264 -2.79 27.51 5.48
CA VAL A 264 -2.81 28.64 6.43
C VAL A 264 -1.44 29.28 6.50
N GLU A 265 -1.37 30.58 6.33
CA GLU A 265 -0.14 31.34 6.56
C GLU A 265 0.18 31.38 8.05
N SER A 266 1.35 30.89 8.43
CA SER A 266 1.83 30.82 9.80
C SER A 266 3.36 30.87 9.83
N GLU A 267 3.89 31.57 10.84
CA GLU A 267 5.32 31.59 11.15
C GLU A 267 5.75 30.43 12.08
N GLN A 268 4.78 29.65 12.57
CA GLN A 268 5.05 28.51 13.43
C GLN A 268 5.53 27.32 12.60
N PRO A 269 6.39 26.44 13.15
CA PRO A 269 6.84 25.23 12.45
C PRO A 269 5.68 24.33 12.04
N CYS A 270 5.90 23.55 10.98
CA CYS A 270 4.90 22.63 10.46
C CYS A 270 4.57 21.53 11.48
N PRO A 271 3.28 21.36 11.89
CA PRO A 271 2.89 20.33 12.82
C PRO A 271 2.81 18.97 12.12
N ILE A 272 3.24 17.89 12.80
CA ILE A 272 3.26 16.54 12.24
C ILE A 272 2.11 15.71 12.78
N THR A 273 1.94 15.71 14.11
CA THR A 273 0.89 14.93 14.77
C THR A 273 -0.39 15.74 14.96
N VAL A 274 -1.53 15.05 15.12
CA VAL A 274 -2.80 15.70 15.45
C VAL A 274 -2.71 16.53 16.74
N ARG A 275 -1.92 16.07 17.71
CA ARG A 275 -1.66 16.81 18.95
C ARG A 275 -0.95 18.13 18.68
N ASP A 276 0.08 18.12 17.85
CA ASP A 276 0.84 19.32 17.48
C ASP A 276 0.00 20.25 16.61
N GLY A 277 -0.79 19.69 15.69
CA GLY A 277 -1.73 20.43 14.86
C GLY A 277 -2.79 21.19 15.68
N ARG A 278 -3.31 20.58 16.75
CA ARG A 278 -4.23 21.28 17.67
C ARG A 278 -3.56 22.44 18.37
N LYS A 279 -2.36 22.24 18.94
CA LYS A 279 -1.61 23.31 19.60
C LYS A 279 -1.28 24.44 18.62
N TRP A 280 -0.84 24.07 17.41
CA TRP A 280 -0.53 25.01 16.34
C TRP A 280 -1.77 25.84 15.96
N LEU A 281 -2.94 25.21 15.77
CA LEU A 281 -4.21 25.90 15.49
C LEU A 281 -4.60 26.87 16.59
N ASP A 282 -4.46 26.48 17.85
CA ASP A 282 -4.76 27.37 18.99
C ASP A 282 -3.90 28.63 18.98
N ILE A 283 -2.61 28.52 18.65
CA ILE A 283 -1.69 29.65 18.55
C ILE A 283 -2.09 30.54 17.37
N VAL A 284 -2.36 29.95 16.20
CA VAL A 284 -2.74 30.71 15.00
C VAL A 284 -4.08 31.42 15.18
N CYS A 285 -5.08 30.75 15.77
CA CYS A 285 -6.38 31.35 16.07
C CYS A 285 -6.26 32.50 17.03
N LYS A 286 -5.46 32.40 18.09
CA LYS A 286 -5.20 33.48 19.04
C LYS A 286 -4.53 34.67 18.35
N LYS A 287 -3.49 34.44 17.53
CA LYS A 287 -2.81 35.51 16.78
C LYS A 287 -3.74 36.24 15.80
N LYS A 288 -4.65 35.49 15.13
CA LYS A 288 -5.62 36.05 14.16
C LYS A 288 -6.92 36.58 14.80
N GLY A 289 -7.07 36.50 16.12
CA GLY A 289 -8.30 36.93 16.82
C GLY A 289 -9.52 36.10 16.52
N ILE A 290 -9.32 34.85 16.05
CA ILE A 290 -10.39 33.92 15.70
C ILE A 290 -10.75 33.09 16.94
N SER A 291 -12.00 33.22 17.43
CA SER A 291 -12.50 32.34 18.50
C SER A 291 -12.99 31.00 17.93
N PRO A 292 -12.41 29.87 18.33
CA PRO A 292 -12.88 28.54 17.87
C PRO A 292 -14.37 28.30 18.18
N ALA A 293 -14.90 28.86 19.25
CA ALA A 293 -16.29 28.71 19.64
C ALA A 293 -17.28 29.24 18.58
N ASN A 294 -16.92 30.30 17.86
CA ASN A 294 -17.78 30.87 16.83
C ASN A 294 -17.72 30.13 15.49
N ALA A 295 -16.58 29.49 15.20
CA ALA A 295 -16.41 28.69 13.99
C ALA A 295 -17.19 27.34 14.05
N PHE A 296 -17.35 26.78 15.25
CA PHE A 296 -18.08 25.50 15.45
C PHE A 296 -19.57 25.64 15.71
N SER A 297 -20.09 26.85 15.90
CA SER A 297 -21.52 27.05 16.17
C SER A 297 -22.42 26.73 14.98
N SER A 298 -21.96 26.97 13.77
CA SER A 298 -22.66 26.55 12.54
C SER A 298 -22.63 25.03 12.33
N TYR A 299 -21.48 24.39 12.59
CA TYR A 299 -21.34 22.92 12.47
C TYR A 299 -22.12 22.14 13.57
N ARG A 300 -22.27 22.69 14.78
CA ARG A 300 -23.11 22.06 15.82
C ARG A 300 -24.59 22.09 15.47
N LYS A 301 -25.09 23.16 14.87
CA LYS A 301 -26.49 23.22 14.43
C LYS A 301 -26.86 22.16 13.40
N GLU A 302 -25.96 21.82 12.48
CA GLU A 302 -26.18 20.74 11.51
C GLU A 302 -26.07 19.33 12.11
N ARG A 303 -25.18 19.11 13.09
CA ARG A 303 -25.03 17.82 13.78
C ARG A 303 -26.14 17.53 14.80
N ASP A 304 -26.67 18.53 15.45
CA ASP A 304 -27.78 18.35 16.41
C ASP A 304 -29.10 17.99 15.70
N PHE A 305 -29.24 18.38 14.43
CA PHE A 305 -30.36 17.92 13.60
C PHE A 305 -30.27 16.41 13.23
N GLN A 306 -29.06 15.84 13.21
CA GLN A 306 -28.84 14.41 12.97
C GLN A 306 -28.78 13.55 14.25
N LYS A 307 -28.49 14.13 15.42
CA LYS A 307 -28.44 13.40 16.71
C LYS A 307 -29.77 13.14 17.38
N GLY A 308 -30.87 13.62 16.85
CA GLY A 308 -32.21 13.47 17.39
C GLY A 308 -32.78 12.04 17.41
N LYS A 309 -32.07 10.99 17.00
CA LYS A 309 -32.53 9.59 17.06
C LYS A 309 -31.34 8.63 17.01
N SER A 310 -30.73 8.34 18.13
CA SER A 310 -29.87 7.18 18.27
C SER A 310 -30.06 6.52 19.62
N SER A 311 -30.88 5.48 19.63
CA SER A 311 -30.85 4.45 20.66
C SER A 311 -30.63 3.11 19.97
N PHE A 312 -29.55 2.42 20.30
CA PHE A 312 -29.12 1.14 19.72
C PHE A 312 -30.22 0.05 19.78
N ALA A 313 -31.18 0.17 20.71
CA ALA A 313 -32.34 -0.73 20.84
C ALA A 313 -33.40 -0.56 19.72
N LYS A 314 -33.43 0.59 19.01
CA LYS A 314 -34.36 0.82 17.88
C LYS A 314 -33.81 0.38 16.53
N ILE A 315 -32.54 -0.02 16.46
CA ILE A 315 -31.89 -0.44 15.20
C ILE A 315 -32.36 -1.86 14.84
N THR A 316 -32.56 -2.75 15.82
CA THR A 316 -33.02 -4.12 15.58
C THR A 316 -34.52 -4.19 15.22
N GLU A 317 -35.36 -3.36 15.76
CA GLU A 317 -36.80 -3.32 15.38
C GLU A 317 -37.01 -2.65 14.00
N LYS A 318 -36.21 -1.63 13.65
CA LYS A 318 -36.25 -0.98 12.31
C LYS A 318 -35.70 -1.85 11.20
N PHE A 319 -34.84 -2.83 11.48
CA PHE A 319 -34.34 -3.76 10.43
C PHE A 319 -35.47 -4.69 9.95
N THR A 320 -36.42 -5.05 10.79
CA THR A 320 -37.58 -5.89 10.41
C THR A 320 -38.68 -5.11 9.72
N GLU A 321 -38.89 -3.83 10.05
CA GLU A 321 -39.92 -3.00 9.41
C GLU A 321 -39.51 -2.37 8.08
N LYS A 322 -38.21 -2.17 7.83
CA LYS A 322 -37.69 -1.56 6.57
C LYS A 322 -37.70 -2.47 5.35
N PHE A 323 -38.00 -3.76 5.49
CA PHE A 323 -38.20 -4.66 4.35
C PHE A 323 -39.54 -4.45 3.62
N THR A 324 -40.40 -3.57 4.11
CA THR A 324 -41.71 -3.28 3.51
C THR A 324 -41.80 -1.94 2.77
N GLU A 325 -40.80 -1.07 2.88
CA GLU A 325 -40.79 0.21 2.14
C GLU A 325 -40.16 0.09 0.73
N LYS A 326 -41.01 0.17 -0.26
CA LYS A 326 -40.77 0.31 -1.70
C LYS A 326 -39.70 -0.64 -2.28
N LYS A 327 -40.19 -1.76 -2.82
CA LYS A 327 -39.43 -2.73 -3.64
C LYS A 327 -38.74 -2.13 -4.90
N GLU A 328 -38.95 -0.85 -5.21
CA GLU A 328 -38.54 -0.24 -6.48
C GLU A 328 -37.12 0.32 -6.49
N ASP A 329 -36.46 0.51 -5.33
CA ASP A 329 -35.12 1.14 -5.28
C ASP A 329 -33.95 0.19 -4.95
N ILE A 330 -34.22 -1.06 -4.58
CA ILE A 330 -33.18 -2.02 -4.23
C ILE A 330 -32.64 -2.70 -5.51
N ILE A 331 -31.38 -2.43 -5.85
CA ILE A 331 -30.73 -3.05 -7.00
C ILE A 331 -30.17 -4.43 -6.69
N LEU A 332 -29.57 -4.60 -5.50
CA LEU A 332 -28.98 -5.87 -5.07
C LEU A 332 -29.36 -6.16 -3.62
N ALA A 333 -29.73 -7.41 -3.31
CA ALA A 333 -29.93 -7.87 -1.94
C ALA A 333 -29.33 -9.26 -1.77
N CYS A 334 -28.79 -9.52 -0.60
CA CYS A 334 -28.42 -10.86 -0.16
C CYS A 334 -29.18 -11.21 1.12
N ASP A 335 -29.58 -12.46 1.22
CA ASP A 335 -30.40 -12.96 2.30
C ASP A 335 -29.82 -14.27 2.85
N ASP A 336 -29.39 -14.23 4.11
CA ASP A 336 -28.85 -15.35 4.88
C ASP A 336 -27.78 -16.14 4.12
N LEU A 337 -26.76 -15.47 3.55
CA LEU A 337 -25.70 -16.11 2.80
C LEU A 337 -24.74 -16.86 3.70
N TRP A 338 -24.51 -18.14 3.37
CA TRP A 338 -23.52 -18.99 4.00
C TRP A 338 -22.61 -19.62 2.95
N PHE A 339 -21.32 -19.62 3.22
CA PHE A 339 -20.33 -20.18 2.30
C PHE A 339 -19.11 -20.72 3.02
N ARG A 340 -18.61 -21.87 2.55
CA ARG A 340 -17.32 -22.49 2.86
C ARG A 340 -16.72 -23.07 1.59
N TYR A 341 -15.40 -23.11 1.54
CA TYR A 341 -14.67 -23.61 0.37
C TYR A 341 -14.78 -25.13 0.20
N ASP A 342 -14.80 -25.86 1.31
CA ASP A 342 -14.99 -27.30 1.37
C ASP A 342 -15.90 -27.67 2.56
N LYS A 343 -16.51 -28.85 2.52
CA LYS A 343 -17.41 -29.34 3.60
C LYS A 343 -16.71 -29.50 4.95
N GLU A 344 -15.42 -29.84 4.91
CA GLU A 344 -14.57 -30.05 6.09
C GLU A 344 -13.98 -28.73 6.64
N LEU A 345 -14.06 -27.63 5.86
CA LEU A 345 -13.51 -26.32 6.26
C LEU A 345 -14.56 -25.47 6.99
N PRO A 346 -14.10 -24.55 7.88
CA PRO A 346 -15.01 -23.64 8.56
C PRO A 346 -15.69 -22.69 7.58
N ASP A 347 -16.88 -22.22 7.99
CA ASP A 347 -17.62 -21.23 7.22
C ASP A 347 -16.88 -19.90 7.17
N VAL A 348 -16.68 -19.40 5.94
CA VAL A 348 -16.04 -18.10 5.65
C VAL A 348 -17.07 -16.98 5.64
N VAL A 349 -18.27 -17.22 5.12
CA VAL A 349 -19.41 -16.30 5.18
C VAL A 349 -20.51 -16.96 5.98
N LYS A 350 -21.03 -16.24 7.00
CA LYS A 350 -21.94 -16.77 8.01
C LYS A 350 -23.17 -15.86 8.16
N GLY A 351 -24.30 -16.26 7.58
CA GLY A 351 -25.60 -15.57 7.77
C GLY A 351 -25.58 -14.12 7.29
N LEU A 352 -24.87 -13.80 6.23
CA LEU A 352 -24.72 -12.44 5.75
C LEU A 352 -25.97 -11.97 5.01
N SER A 353 -26.57 -10.86 5.48
CA SER A 353 -27.75 -10.24 4.87
C SER A 353 -27.58 -8.73 4.81
N PHE A 354 -27.77 -8.15 3.62
CA PHE A 354 -27.83 -6.70 3.39
C PHE A 354 -28.46 -6.39 2.04
N SER A 355 -28.76 -5.12 1.78
CA SER A 355 -29.29 -4.65 0.51
C SER A 355 -28.61 -3.36 0.07
N LEU A 356 -28.50 -3.16 -1.26
CA LEU A 356 -27.98 -1.94 -1.90
C LEU A 356 -29.08 -1.28 -2.70
N LYS A 357 -29.16 0.03 -2.58
CA LYS A 357 -30.07 0.86 -3.40
C LYS A 357 -29.38 1.29 -4.71
N ARG A 358 -30.17 1.61 -5.69
CA ARG A 358 -29.67 2.17 -6.96
C ARG A 358 -28.92 3.48 -6.71
N GLY A 359 -27.68 3.60 -7.24
CA GLY A 359 -26.83 4.78 -7.06
C GLY A 359 -26.14 4.87 -5.68
N GLU A 360 -26.28 3.86 -4.81
CA GLU A 360 -25.62 3.82 -3.51
C GLU A 360 -24.14 3.41 -3.66
N PHE A 361 -23.25 4.10 -2.93
CA PHE A 361 -21.87 3.67 -2.72
C PHE A 361 -21.78 2.90 -1.40
N PHE A 362 -21.53 1.61 -1.49
CA PHE A 362 -21.48 0.70 -0.34
C PHE A 362 -20.06 0.17 -0.11
N ALA A 363 -19.53 0.33 1.10
CA ALA A 363 -18.21 -0.14 1.48
C ALA A 363 -18.30 -1.39 2.38
N LEU A 364 -17.64 -2.49 1.95
CA LEU A 364 -17.49 -3.72 2.73
C LEU A 364 -16.13 -3.69 3.45
N LEU A 365 -16.16 -3.47 4.78
CA LEU A 365 -14.97 -3.32 5.61
C LEU A 365 -14.70 -4.57 6.46
N GLY A 366 -13.43 -4.79 6.80
CA GLY A 366 -12.99 -5.88 7.68
C GLY A 366 -11.50 -6.18 7.50
N GLY A 367 -10.90 -6.89 8.44
CA GLY A 367 -9.51 -7.37 8.37
C GLY A 367 -9.27 -8.38 7.24
N ASN A 368 -8.02 -8.77 7.01
CA ASN A 368 -7.70 -9.82 6.06
C ASN A 368 -8.25 -11.18 6.54
N GLY A 369 -8.70 -12.03 5.61
CA GLY A 369 -9.30 -13.32 5.93
C GLY A 369 -10.77 -13.30 6.42
N THR A 370 -11.40 -12.12 6.60
CA THR A 370 -12.81 -12.02 7.07
C THR A 370 -13.86 -12.34 6.01
N GLY A 371 -13.47 -12.77 4.81
CA GLY A 371 -14.40 -13.19 3.77
C GLY A 371 -14.89 -12.09 2.83
N LYS A 372 -14.29 -10.88 2.80
CA LYS A 372 -14.68 -9.78 1.90
C LYS A 372 -14.66 -10.18 0.42
N SER A 373 -13.53 -10.68 -0.06
CA SER A 373 -13.38 -11.12 -1.46
C SER A 373 -14.27 -12.32 -1.77
N THR A 374 -14.48 -13.21 -0.80
CA THR A 374 -15.42 -14.32 -0.90
C THR A 374 -16.84 -13.82 -1.05
N THR A 375 -17.25 -12.83 -0.25
CA THR A 375 -18.57 -12.18 -0.36
C THR A 375 -18.76 -11.57 -1.74
N LEU A 376 -17.78 -10.77 -2.23
CA LEU A 376 -17.85 -10.21 -3.59
C LEU A 376 -17.96 -11.30 -4.66
N SER A 377 -17.27 -12.44 -4.51
CA SER A 377 -17.39 -13.56 -5.45
C SER A 377 -18.74 -14.25 -5.42
N LEU A 378 -19.45 -14.24 -4.28
CA LEU A 378 -20.84 -14.70 -4.17
C LEU A 378 -21.80 -13.73 -4.83
N LEU A 379 -21.64 -12.41 -4.59
CA LEU A 379 -22.46 -11.37 -5.20
C LEU A 379 -22.30 -11.30 -6.70
N SER A 380 -21.11 -11.62 -7.23
CA SER A 380 -20.82 -11.68 -8.65
C SER A 380 -21.11 -13.03 -9.33
N ARG A 381 -21.68 -13.99 -8.59
CA ARG A 381 -21.96 -15.36 -9.06
C ARG A 381 -20.70 -16.15 -9.51
N LEU A 382 -19.50 -15.67 -9.20
CA LEU A 382 -18.27 -16.43 -9.41
C LEU A 382 -18.20 -17.65 -8.48
N ARG A 383 -18.91 -17.59 -7.33
CA ARG A 383 -19.10 -18.71 -6.41
C ARG A 383 -20.57 -18.86 -6.03
N LYS A 384 -20.95 -20.05 -5.57
CA LYS A 384 -22.34 -20.35 -5.16
C LYS A 384 -22.40 -20.54 -3.65
N PRO A 385 -23.29 -19.84 -2.92
CA PRO A 385 -23.52 -20.11 -1.52
C PRO A 385 -24.19 -21.47 -1.36
N TYR A 386 -23.89 -22.21 -0.28
CA TYR A 386 -24.59 -23.44 0.01
C TYR A 386 -25.95 -23.18 0.69
N ARG A 387 -26.11 -21.99 1.30
CA ARG A 387 -27.36 -21.52 1.90
C ARG A 387 -27.53 -20.04 1.61
N GLY A 388 -28.77 -19.58 1.50
CA GLY A 388 -29.14 -18.21 1.18
C GLY A 388 -29.23 -17.93 -0.32
N LYS A 389 -29.48 -16.68 -0.68
CA LYS A 389 -29.67 -16.23 -2.05
C LYS A 389 -29.18 -14.79 -2.26
N VAL A 390 -28.79 -14.51 -3.50
CA VAL A 390 -28.50 -13.15 -3.97
C VAL A 390 -29.57 -12.76 -4.97
N LEU A 391 -30.21 -11.63 -4.75
CA LEU A 391 -31.24 -11.05 -5.62
C LEU A 391 -30.68 -9.83 -6.32
N LEU A 392 -30.83 -9.76 -7.64
CA LEU A 392 -30.49 -8.60 -8.46
C LEU A 392 -31.80 -8.11 -9.08
N GLU A 393 -32.18 -6.87 -8.82
CA GLU A 393 -33.49 -6.30 -9.18
C GLU A 393 -34.68 -7.21 -8.78
N GLY A 394 -34.59 -7.83 -7.61
CA GLY A 394 -35.63 -8.73 -7.09
C GLY A 394 -35.63 -10.14 -7.67
N LYS A 395 -34.83 -10.42 -8.72
CA LYS A 395 -34.69 -11.76 -9.34
C LYS A 395 -33.42 -12.45 -8.85
N ASP A 396 -33.51 -13.74 -8.52
CA ASP A 396 -32.33 -14.51 -8.12
C ASP A 396 -31.24 -14.45 -9.18
N ILE A 397 -30.02 -14.12 -8.80
CA ILE A 397 -28.88 -13.94 -9.71
C ILE A 397 -28.57 -15.22 -10.52
N ARG A 398 -28.95 -16.38 -10.00
CA ARG A 398 -28.78 -17.68 -10.69
C ARG A 398 -29.69 -17.84 -11.92
N ARG A 399 -30.73 -17.02 -12.05
CA ARG A 399 -31.70 -17.07 -13.15
C ARG A 399 -31.33 -16.16 -14.33
N TYR A 400 -30.26 -15.37 -14.20
CA TYR A 400 -29.72 -14.59 -15.32
C TYR A 400 -28.75 -15.45 -16.15
N SER A 401 -28.75 -15.29 -17.48
CA SER A 401 -27.66 -15.82 -18.31
C SER A 401 -26.37 -15.02 -18.06
N ASP A 402 -25.19 -15.60 -18.35
CA ASP A 402 -23.92 -14.90 -18.19
C ASP A 402 -23.86 -13.63 -19.03
N LYS A 403 -24.36 -13.73 -20.27
CA LYS A 403 -24.41 -12.61 -21.20
C LYS A 403 -25.30 -11.48 -20.70
N GLU A 404 -26.46 -11.78 -20.13
CA GLU A 404 -27.39 -10.82 -19.58
C GLU A 404 -26.79 -10.16 -18.31
N LEU A 405 -26.24 -10.97 -17.40
CA LEU A 405 -25.68 -10.51 -16.13
C LEU A 405 -24.52 -9.54 -16.31
N PHE A 406 -23.49 -9.96 -17.06
CA PHE A 406 -22.22 -9.21 -17.18
C PHE A 406 -22.25 -8.13 -18.27
N ARG A 407 -23.23 -8.12 -19.17
CA ARG A 407 -23.38 -6.99 -20.12
C ARG A 407 -24.22 -5.85 -19.62
N ASN A 408 -25.27 -6.16 -18.83
CA ASN A 408 -26.28 -5.17 -18.51
C ASN A 408 -26.30 -4.73 -17.05
N PHE A 409 -25.84 -5.59 -16.12
CA PHE A 409 -26.09 -5.37 -14.70
C PHE A 409 -24.84 -5.31 -13.84
N LEU A 410 -23.78 -6.07 -14.16
CA LEU A 410 -22.70 -6.31 -13.22
C LEU A 410 -21.32 -6.19 -13.88
N GLY A 411 -20.53 -5.22 -13.45
CA GLY A 411 -19.10 -5.17 -13.68
C GLY A 411 -18.34 -5.69 -12.44
N VAL A 412 -17.29 -6.47 -12.67
CA VAL A 412 -16.45 -7.00 -11.58
C VAL A 412 -15.00 -6.66 -11.85
N LEU A 413 -14.40 -5.85 -10.98
CA LEU A 413 -12.99 -5.54 -11.02
C LEU A 413 -12.26 -6.38 -9.95
N PRO A 414 -11.41 -7.34 -10.33
CA PRO A 414 -10.65 -8.15 -9.39
C PRO A 414 -9.51 -7.35 -8.75
N GLN A 415 -8.99 -7.83 -7.63
CA GLN A 415 -7.85 -7.23 -6.93
C GLN A 415 -6.59 -7.18 -7.81
N ASN A 416 -6.35 -8.25 -8.59
CA ASN A 416 -5.30 -8.26 -9.60
C ASN A 416 -5.90 -7.98 -10.99
N PRO A 417 -5.72 -6.76 -11.55
CA PRO A 417 -6.28 -6.40 -12.84
C PRO A 417 -5.69 -7.21 -14.01
N GLN A 418 -4.46 -7.71 -13.87
CA GLN A 418 -3.78 -8.51 -14.91
C GLN A 418 -4.56 -9.78 -15.29
N SER A 419 -5.39 -10.30 -14.36
CA SER A 419 -6.23 -11.47 -14.62
C SER A 419 -7.32 -11.23 -15.69
N LEU A 420 -7.58 -9.99 -16.03
CA LEU A 420 -8.53 -9.60 -17.07
C LEU A 420 -7.89 -9.42 -18.45
N PHE A 421 -6.57 -9.20 -18.52
CA PHE A 421 -5.91 -8.83 -19.76
C PHE A 421 -5.62 -10.04 -20.64
N VAL A 422 -6.14 -10.01 -21.86
CA VAL A 422 -6.02 -11.09 -22.85
C VAL A 422 -5.44 -10.63 -24.20
N LYS A 423 -5.30 -9.31 -24.42
CA LYS A 423 -4.80 -8.74 -25.67
C LYS A 423 -3.37 -8.19 -25.55
N LYS A 424 -2.76 -7.93 -26.72
CA LYS A 424 -1.35 -7.50 -26.83
C LYS A 424 -1.17 -5.97 -26.72
N SER A 425 -2.25 -5.19 -26.71
CA SER A 425 -2.21 -3.74 -26.52
C SER A 425 -3.42 -3.25 -25.76
N VAL A 426 -3.26 -2.11 -25.08
CA VAL A 426 -4.32 -1.40 -24.33
C VAL A 426 -5.52 -1.12 -25.24
N GLU A 427 -5.29 -0.63 -26.46
CA GLU A 427 -6.33 -0.36 -27.43
C GLU A 427 -7.16 -1.61 -27.76
N LEU A 428 -6.51 -2.74 -28.03
CA LEU A 428 -7.18 -4.00 -28.34
C LEU A 428 -7.95 -4.56 -27.14
N GLU A 429 -7.48 -4.34 -25.92
CA GLU A 429 -8.17 -4.75 -24.69
C GLU A 429 -9.50 -3.99 -24.55
N LEU A 430 -9.47 -2.67 -24.74
CA LEU A 430 -10.67 -1.83 -24.68
C LEU A 430 -11.69 -2.20 -25.78
N PHE A 431 -11.23 -2.50 -27.00
CA PHE A 431 -12.11 -2.95 -28.08
C PHE A 431 -12.73 -4.32 -27.81
N GLU A 432 -11.99 -5.25 -27.18
CA GLU A 432 -12.53 -6.57 -26.82
C GLU A 432 -13.68 -6.46 -25.82
N MET A 433 -13.57 -5.56 -24.83
CA MET A 433 -14.58 -5.37 -23.79
C MET A 433 -15.93 -4.88 -24.37
N VAL A 434 -15.92 -4.10 -25.43
CA VAL A 434 -17.15 -3.68 -26.13
C VAL A 434 -17.63 -4.68 -27.20
N GLY A 435 -17.02 -5.86 -27.27
CA GLY A 435 -17.46 -6.96 -28.11
C GLY A 435 -16.76 -7.11 -29.46
N GLY A 436 -15.50 -6.65 -29.54
CA GLY A 436 -14.59 -6.87 -30.67
C GLY A 436 -15.02 -6.26 -32.01
N VAL A 437 -14.06 -5.94 -32.85
CA VAL A 437 -14.30 -5.57 -34.25
C VAL A 437 -14.38 -6.85 -35.07
N LYS A 438 -15.59 -7.31 -35.44
CA LYS A 438 -15.76 -8.28 -36.53
C LYS A 438 -15.76 -7.54 -37.84
N GLU A 439 -14.75 -7.77 -38.65
CA GLU A 439 -14.75 -7.28 -40.05
C GLU A 439 -15.90 -7.94 -40.80
N LYS A 440 -16.95 -7.19 -41.17
CA LYS A 440 -17.74 -7.20 -42.45
C LYS A 440 -19.18 -6.73 -42.33
N LYS A 441 -19.54 -5.80 -43.20
CA LYS A 441 -20.83 -5.24 -43.69
C LYS A 441 -21.27 -3.90 -43.06
N ASP A 442 -21.91 -3.06 -43.87
CA ASP A 442 -22.22 -1.66 -43.61
C ASP A 442 -23.00 -1.35 -42.29
N GLU A 443 -23.86 -2.25 -41.85
CA GLU A 443 -24.55 -2.12 -40.55
C GLU A 443 -23.63 -2.42 -39.34
N GLU A 444 -22.65 -3.30 -39.51
CA GLU A 444 -21.62 -3.56 -38.46
C GLU A 444 -20.62 -2.41 -38.34
N TYR A 445 -20.43 -1.61 -39.39
CA TYR A 445 -19.58 -0.43 -39.35
C TYR A 445 -20.17 0.69 -38.48
N GLN A 446 -21.52 0.89 -38.55
CA GLN A 446 -22.21 1.88 -37.74
C GLN A 446 -22.25 1.50 -36.25
N LEU A 447 -22.46 0.22 -35.92
CA LEU A 447 -22.34 -0.30 -34.57
C LEU A 447 -20.89 -0.21 -34.05
N ALA A 448 -19.90 -0.41 -34.94
CA ALA A 448 -18.49 -0.23 -34.61
C ALA A 448 -18.12 1.24 -34.35
N MET A 449 -18.76 2.17 -35.02
CA MET A 449 -18.55 3.61 -34.86
C MET A 449 -19.09 4.11 -33.51
N ASP A 450 -20.32 3.74 -33.15
CA ASP A 450 -20.91 4.04 -31.83
C ASP A 450 -20.06 3.45 -30.69
N LYS A 451 -19.49 2.27 -30.90
CA LYS A 451 -18.57 1.63 -29.94
C LYS A 451 -17.22 2.35 -29.87
N LYS A 452 -16.74 2.85 -30.99
CA LYS A 452 -15.50 3.62 -31.06
C LYS A 452 -15.60 4.92 -30.28
N ASP A 453 -16.70 5.64 -30.44
CA ASP A 453 -16.97 6.88 -29.70
C ASP A 453 -17.05 6.62 -28.18
N ALA A 454 -17.67 5.50 -27.77
CA ALA A 454 -17.73 5.09 -26.38
C ALA A 454 -16.33 4.77 -25.82
N VAL A 455 -15.50 4.05 -26.58
CA VAL A 455 -14.11 3.73 -26.18
C VAL A 455 -13.27 4.99 -26.11
N GLU A 456 -13.37 5.91 -27.07
CA GLU A 456 -12.66 7.19 -27.04
C GLU A 456 -13.06 8.04 -25.83
N GLY A 457 -14.33 8.02 -25.44
CA GLY A 457 -14.83 8.68 -24.24
C GLY A 457 -14.18 8.11 -22.96
N ILE A 458 -14.10 6.78 -22.86
CA ILE A 458 -13.46 6.10 -21.73
C ILE A 458 -11.96 6.39 -21.68
N ILE A 459 -11.26 6.33 -22.81
CA ILE A 459 -9.82 6.64 -22.92
C ILE A 459 -9.52 8.01 -22.31
N LYS A 460 -10.32 9.04 -22.64
CA LYS A 460 -10.16 10.40 -22.09
C LYS A 460 -10.40 10.47 -20.59
N VAL A 461 -11.44 9.81 -20.09
CA VAL A 461 -11.77 9.81 -18.65
C VAL A 461 -10.73 9.06 -17.82
N THR A 462 -10.14 8.01 -18.39
CA THR A 462 -9.14 7.17 -17.69
C THR A 462 -7.70 7.60 -17.95
N HIS A 463 -7.48 8.63 -18.77
CA HIS A 463 -6.14 9.13 -19.13
C HIS A 463 -5.21 8.03 -19.67
N LEU A 464 -5.68 7.29 -20.69
CA LEU A 464 -4.96 6.21 -21.34
C LEU A 464 -4.42 6.57 -22.72
N GLU A 465 -4.58 7.82 -23.18
CA GLU A 465 -4.28 8.28 -24.55
C GLU A 465 -2.86 7.92 -25.00
N GLU A 466 -1.87 8.13 -24.13
CA GLU A 466 -0.45 7.89 -24.44
C GLU A 466 -0.04 6.41 -24.29
N LEU A 467 -0.94 5.57 -23.79
CA LEU A 467 -0.65 4.18 -23.42
C LEU A 467 -1.25 3.16 -24.40
N LEU A 468 -2.04 3.58 -25.39
CA LEU A 468 -2.84 2.72 -26.26
C LEU A 468 -2.05 1.62 -26.97
N HIS A 469 -0.81 1.91 -27.36
CA HIS A 469 0.05 0.97 -28.09
C HIS A 469 0.92 0.10 -27.17
N ARG A 470 0.89 0.35 -25.85
CA ARG A 470 1.67 -0.44 -24.88
C ARG A 470 1.01 -1.79 -24.63
N HIS A 471 1.82 -2.76 -24.24
CA HIS A 471 1.29 -4.03 -23.73
C HIS A 471 0.68 -3.81 -22.33
N PRO A 472 -0.51 -4.37 -22.00
CA PRO A 472 -1.14 -4.18 -20.68
C PRO A 472 -0.24 -4.53 -19.49
N TYR A 473 0.65 -5.51 -19.65
CA TYR A 473 1.59 -5.90 -18.59
C TYR A 473 2.78 -4.95 -18.42
N ASP A 474 3.03 -4.06 -19.40
CA ASP A 474 4.08 -3.02 -19.31
C ASP A 474 3.60 -1.74 -18.62
N LEU A 475 2.35 -1.71 -18.20
CA LEU A 475 1.74 -0.59 -17.49
C LEU A 475 2.09 -0.66 -15.99
N SER A 476 2.17 0.51 -15.35
CA SER A 476 2.23 0.61 -13.88
C SER A 476 0.94 0.07 -13.25
N GLY A 477 1.00 -0.35 -11.97
CA GLY A 477 -0.16 -0.89 -11.28
C GLY A 477 -1.39 0.01 -11.31
N GLY A 478 -1.21 1.33 -11.17
CA GLY A 478 -2.30 2.31 -11.28
C GLY A 478 -2.86 2.44 -12.69
N GLU A 479 -2.03 2.35 -13.73
CA GLU A 479 -2.45 2.35 -15.14
C GLU A 479 -3.20 1.06 -15.48
N GLN A 480 -2.72 -0.10 -15.00
CA GLN A 480 -3.42 -1.37 -15.13
C GLN A 480 -4.80 -1.34 -14.46
N GLN A 481 -4.90 -0.72 -13.29
CA GLN A 481 -6.16 -0.59 -12.58
C GLN A 481 -7.15 0.33 -13.33
N ARG A 482 -6.65 1.38 -14.00
CA ARG A 482 -7.50 2.24 -14.85
C ARG A 482 -7.90 1.57 -16.16
N LEU A 483 -7.08 0.68 -16.70
CA LEU A 483 -7.39 -0.09 -17.91
C LEU A 483 -8.47 -1.14 -17.63
N ALA A 484 -8.41 -1.84 -16.48
CA ALA A 484 -9.35 -2.87 -16.06
C ALA A 484 -10.71 -2.31 -15.67
#